data_a94862fe94b99f726d3215b6163df15f
#
_entry.id   a94862fe94b99f726d3215b6163df15f
#
_cell.length_a   1.000
_cell.length_b   1.000
_cell.length_c   1.000
_cell.angle_alpha   90.00
_cell.angle_beta   90.00
_cell.angle_gamma   90.00
#
_symmetry.space_group_name_H-M   'P 1'
#
loop_
_entity.id
_entity.type
_entity.pdbx_description
1 polymer ?
#
loop_
_entity_poly.entity_id
_entity_poly.type
_entity_poly.pdbx_seq_one_letter_code
_entity_poly.pdbx_strand_id
1 'polypeptide(L)'
;MKRQISALLLVLFTLALQAQTSLSGRIYHHPDIMAEGMKAYEKDLEEKMAEVISQEVSKAENKKGAPLSADEKAQIKAKQDEAIKFSMAVMKATRTAMTATFKSDTELVMQADIKLDEDALKAAGLGWAQRKALKAAISLTPSTQKMAYTTKDNLIFCNDGAERDTLVLSDDGKYLYGKFEEGKTFKLTRTK
;
A
#
# COMPACT_ATOMS: atom_id res chain seq x y z
N MET A 1 -32.63 22.28 42.25
CA MET A 1 -32.05 20.94 41.94
C MET A 1 -32.04 20.59 40.46
N LYS A 2 -33.16 20.72 39.71
CA LYS A 2 -33.19 20.35 38.26
C LYS A 2 -32.15 21.08 37.37
N ARG A 3 -31.88 22.38 37.63
CA ARG A 3 -30.88 23.18 36.84
C ARG A 3 -29.45 22.80 37.08
N GLN A 4 -29.08 22.29 38.24
CA GLN A 4 -27.70 21.85 38.55
C GLN A 4 -27.39 20.50 37.93
N ILE A 5 -28.35 19.61 37.81
CA ILE A 5 -28.20 18.29 37.16
C ILE A 5 -27.99 18.45 35.64
N SER A 6 -28.73 19.41 35.02
CA SER A 6 -28.56 19.71 33.59
C SER A 6 -27.17 20.29 33.25
N ALA A 7 -26.62 21.16 34.13
CA ALA A 7 -25.30 21.71 33.98
C ALA A 7 -24.19 20.64 34.13
N LEU A 8 -24.33 19.73 35.09
CA LEU A 8 -23.40 18.62 35.30
C LEU A 8 -23.42 17.61 34.15
N LEU A 9 -24.59 17.30 33.60
CA LEU A 9 -24.75 16.46 32.42
C LEU A 9 -24.14 17.13 31.18
N LEU A 10 -24.27 18.43 31.01
CA LEU A 10 -23.65 19.17 29.90
C LEU A 10 -22.13 19.17 29.99
N VAL A 11 -21.59 19.34 31.19
CA VAL A 11 -20.12 19.27 31.41
C VAL A 11 -19.59 17.86 31.20
N LEU A 12 -20.31 16.83 31.65
CA LEU A 12 -19.93 15.44 31.37
C LEU A 12 -20.03 15.09 29.87
N PHE A 13 -21.02 15.62 29.18
CA PHE A 13 -21.15 15.45 27.73
C PHE A 13 -20.05 16.17 26.94
N THR A 14 -19.64 17.38 27.37
CA THR A 14 -18.54 18.12 26.75
C THR A 14 -17.18 17.46 27.03
N LEU A 15 -16.99 16.86 28.21
CA LEU A 15 -15.79 16.08 28.55
C LEU A 15 -15.73 14.76 27.78
N ALA A 16 -16.87 14.12 27.54
CA ALA A 16 -16.92 12.91 26.69
C ALA A 16 -16.67 13.23 25.20
N LEU A 17 -17.08 14.40 24.71
CA LEU A 17 -16.78 14.88 23.36
C LEU A 17 -15.31 15.32 23.17
N GLN A 18 -14.60 15.61 24.26
CA GLN A 18 -13.17 15.99 24.21
C GLN A 18 -12.23 14.79 24.39
N ALA A 19 -12.71 13.59 24.60
CA ALA A 19 -11.93 12.37 24.60
C ALA A 19 -11.60 11.88 23.16
N GLN A 20 -11.36 12.78 22.23
CA GLN A 20 -10.57 12.43 21.05
C GLN A 20 -9.19 12.08 21.56
N THR A 21 -8.92 10.79 21.66
CA THR A 21 -7.63 10.28 22.12
C THR A 21 -6.56 10.86 21.22
N SER A 22 -5.76 11.81 21.73
CA SER A 22 -4.65 12.38 20.98
C SER A 22 -3.81 11.27 20.37
N LEU A 23 -3.54 11.37 19.08
CA LEU A 23 -2.65 10.46 18.35
C LEU A 23 -1.19 10.94 18.42
N SER A 24 -0.98 12.17 18.87
CA SER A 24 0.35 12.78 18.94
C SER A 24 1.36 11.89 19.70
N GLY A 25 2.51 11.68 19.10
CA GLY A 25 3.57 10.84 19.63
C GLY A 25 3.39 9.34 19.39
N ARG A 26 2.27 8.89 18.82
CA ARG A 26 2.09 7.47 18.49
C ARG A 26 2.86 7.10 17.24
N ILE A 27 3.43 5.89 17.25
CA ILE A 27 4.17 5.32 16.14
C ILE A 27 3.59 3.94 15.85
N TYR A 28 3.26 3.72 14.57
CA TYR A 28 2.81 2.43 14.05
C TYR A 28 3.81 1.95 13.00
N HIS A 29 4.11 0.65 13.01
CA HIS A 29 5.12 0.07 12.16
C HIS A 29 4.71 -1.30 11.63
N HIS A 30 5.14 -1.60 10.40
CA HIS A 30 5.16 -2.94 9.83
C HIS A 30 6.53 -3.22 9.22
N PRO A 31 7.17 -4.34 9.55
CA PRO A 31 8.54 -4.61 9.08
C PRO A 31 8.62 -4.96 7.59
N ASP A 32 7.54 -5.47 7.00
CA ASP A 32 7.48 -5.80 5.58
C ASP A 32 6.03 -5.93 5.07
N ILE A 33 5.44 -4.82 4.65
CA ILE A 33 4.07 -4.80 4.12
C ILE A 33 3.94 -5.55 2.78
N MET A 34 5.05 -5.72 2.03
CA MET A 34 5.01 -6.46 0.76
C MET A 34 4.77 -7.95 0.97
N ALA A 35 5.30 -8.53 2.04
CA ALA A 35 5.12 -9.94 2.34
C ALA A 35 3.64 -10.32 2.58
N GLU A 36 2.85 -9.44 3.20
CA GLU A 36 1.40 -9.66 3.38
C GLU A 36 0.64 -9.50 2.07
N GLY A 37 0.98 -8.46 1.28
CA GLY A 37 0.35 -8.20 -0.02
C GLY A 37 0.63 -9.28 -1.07
N MET A 38 1.81 -9.88 -1.03
CA MET A 38 2.25 -10.89 -2.00
C MET A 38 1.33 -12.10 -2.11
N LYS A 39 0.90 -12.67 -0.98
CA LYS A 39 0.01 -13.86 -0.99
C LYS A 39 -1.32 -13.58 -1.67
N ALA A 40 -1.87 -12.38 -1.46
CA ALA A 40 -3.09 -11.97 -2.13
C ALA A 40 -2.84 -11.67 -3.62
N TYR A 41 -1.70 -11.07 -3.95
CA TYR A 41 -1.33 -10.74 -5.32
C TYR A 41 -1.05 -11.99 -6.17
N GLU A 42 -0.38 -13.01 -5.63
CA GLU A 42 -0.13 -14.28 -6.34
C GLU A 42 -1.44 -14.92 -6.84
N LYS A 43 -2.47 -14.93 -6.00
CA LYS A 43 -3.78 -15.47 -6.38
C LYS A 43 -4.46 -14.64 -7.47
N ASP A 44 -4.50 -13.32 -7.31
CA ASP A 44 -5.10 -12.41 -8.29
C ASP A 44 -4.34 -12.41 -9.62
N LEU A 45 -3.02 -12.66 -9.59
CA LEU A 45 -2.19 -12.63 -10.77
C LEU A 45 -2.55 -13.75 -11.76
N GLU A 46 -2.81 -14.95 -11.26
CA GLU A 46 -3.22 -16.09 -12.10
C GLU A 46 -4.55 -15.81 -12.82
N GLU A 47 -5.51 -15.19 -12.11
CA GLU A 47 -6.80 -14.83 -12.68
C GLU A 47 -6.68 -13.70 -13.72
N LYS A 48 -5.91 -12.67 -13.41
CA LYS A 48 -5.68 -11.52 -14.32
C LYS A 48 -4.79 -11.86 -15.51
N MET A 49 -3.94 -12.88 -15.42
CA MET A 49 -3.07 -13.30 -16.53
C MET A 49 -3.83 -13.68 -17.78
N ALA A 50 -4.88 -14.49 -17.64
CA ALA A 50 -5.69 -14.92 -18.79
C ALA A 50 -6.32 -13.71 -19.50
N GLU A 51 -6.77 -12.72 -18.72
CA GLU A 51 -7.34 -11.49 -19.25
C GLU A 51 -6.29 -10.62 -19.97
N VAL A 52 -5.11 -10.41 -19.38
CA VAL A 52 -4.03 -9.63 -19.98
C VAL A 52 -3.56 -10.26 -21.30
N ILE A 53 -3.37 -11.58 -21.33
CA ILE A 53 -2.99 -12.29 -22.55
C ILE A 53 -4.09 -12.12 -23.62
N SER A 54 -5.35 -12.25 -23.26
CA SER A 54 -6.48 -12.05 -24.16
C SER A 54 -6.51 -10.64 -24.76
N GLN A 55 -6.30 -9.62 -23.93
CA GLN A 55 -6.24 -8.22 -24.37
C GLN A 55 -5.06 -7.96 -25.31
N GLU A 56 -3.87 -8.50 -25.01
CA GLU A 56 -2.70 -8.33 -25.88
C GLU A 56 -2.86 -9.06 -27.23
N VAL A 57 -3.46 -10.24 -27.23
CA VAL A 57 -3.84 -10.96 -28.47
C VAL A 57 -4.81 -10.11 -29.30
N SER A 58 -5.87 -9.59 -28.67
CA SER A 58 -6.87 -8.76 -29.36
C SER A 58 -6.27 -7.47 -29.94
N LYS A 59 -5.38 -6.81 -29.20
CA LYS A 59 -4.65 -5.62 -29.68
C LYS A 59 -3.77 -5.95 -30.89
N ALA A 60 -3.07 -7.09 -30.85
CA ALA A 60 -2.20 -7.52 -31.94
C ALA A 60 -3.01 -7.93 -33.20
N GLU A 61 -4.15 -8.61 -33.04
CA GLU A 61 -5.07 -8.94 -34.13
C GLU A 61 -5.64 -7.68 -34.76
N ASN A 62 -6.07 -6.72 -33.96
CA ASN A 62 -6.59 -5.43 -34.47
C ASN A 62 -5.50 -4.66 -35.25
N LYS A 63 -4.26 -4.66 -34.77
CA LYS A 63 -3.12 -4.01 -35.45
C LYS A 63 -2.77 -4.68 -36.76
N LYS A 64 -2.88 -6.01 -36.83
CA LYS A 64 -2.59 -6.82 -38.04
C LYS A 64 -3.70 -6.77 -39.05
N GLY A 65 -4.93 -6.48 -38.61
CA GLY A 65 -6.14 -6.54 -39.43
C GLY A 65 -6.58 -7.98 -39.81
N ALA A 66 -6.03 -8.99 -39.12
CA ALA A 66 -6.32 -10.41 -39.36
C ALA A 66 -6.08 -11.22 -38.06
N PRO A 67 -6.71 -12.38 -37.89
CA PRO A 67 -6.45 -13.28 -36.77
C PRO A 67 -4.98 -13.68 -36.70
N LEU A 68 -4.46 -13.81 -35.48
CA LEU A 68 -3.10 -14.31 -35.24
C LEU A 68 -3.05 -15.84 -35.40
N SER A 69 -1.91 -16.34 -35.91
CA SER A 69 -1.62 -17.77 -35.94
C SER A 69 -1.43 -18.33 -34.53
N ALA A 70 -1.46 -19.65 -34.38
CA ALA A 70 -1.21 -20.33 -33.12
C ALA A 70 0.19 -19.98 -32.56
N ASP A 71 1.20 -19.89 -33.42
CA ASP A 71 2.58 -19.56 -33.05
C ASP A 71 2.71 -18.11 -32.58
N GLU A 72 2.04 -17.16 -33.25
CA GLU A 72 2.03 -15.76 -32.82
C GLU A 72 1.36 -15.60 -31.42
N LYS A 73 0.25 -16.31 -31.19
CA LYS A 73 -0.42 -16.34 -29.87
C LYS A 73 0.48 -16.96 -28.80
N ALA A 74 1.17 -18.05 -29.13
CA ALA A 74 2.14 -18.69 -28.22
C ALA A 74 3.31 -17.76 -27.87
N GLN A 75 3.81 -16.97 -28.82
CA GLN A 75 4.86 -15.99 -28.56
C GLN A 75 4.39 -14.85 -27.63
N ILE A 76 3.18 -14.36 -27.82
CA ILE A 76 2.59 -13.35 -26.92
C ILE A 76 2.50 -13.92 -25.50
N LYS A 77 1.98 -15.13 -25.36
CA LYS A 77 1.86 -15.80 -24.07
C LYS A 77 3.24 -15.97 -23.40
N ALA A 78 4.23 -16.48 -24.13
CA ALA A 78 5.58 -16.67 -23.59
C ALA A 78 6.22 -15.37 -23.08
N LYS A 79 6.03 -14.26 -23.81
CA LYS A 79 6.51 -12.93 -23.38
C LYS A 79 5.80 -12.44 -22.09
N GLN A 80 4.50 -12.66 -22.00
CA GLN A 80 3.73 -12.28 -20.80
C GLN A 80 4.12 -13.15 -19.60
N ASP A 81 4.29 -14.46 -19.79
CA ASP A 81 4.75 -15.38 -18.74
C ASP A 81 6.15 -14.97 -18.23
N GLU A 82 7.05 -14.53 -19.12
CA GLU A 82 8.37 -14.05 -18.74
C GLU A 82 8.30 -12.73 -17.96
N ALA A 83 7.49 -11.76 -18.42
CA ALA A 83 7.29 -10.48 -17.74
C ALA A 83 6.71 -10.67 -16.34
N ILE A 84 5.81 -11.63 -16.16
CA ILE A 84 5.20 -11.95 -14.88
C ILE A 84 6.22 -12.62 -13.95
N LYS A 85 6.97 -13.60 -14.43
CA LYS A 85 8.06 -14.22 -13.66
C LYS A 85 9.06 -13.17 -13.18
N PHE A 86 9.40 -12.22 -14.04
CA PHE A 86 10.26 -11.10 -13.68
C PHE A 86 9.64 -10.23 -12.57
N SER A 87 8.38 -9.80 -12.74
CA SER A 87 7.68 -8.99 -11.76
C SER A 87 7.57 -9.68 -10.40
N MET A 88 7.22 -10.97 -10.41
CA MET A 88 7.15 -11.79 -9.20
C MET A 88 8.51 -11.92 -8.51
N ALA A 89 9.58 -12.11 -9.28
CA ALA A 89 10.93 -12.19 -8.72
C ALA A 89 11.34 -10.86 -8.05
N VAL A 90 11.04 -9.72 -8.69
CA VAL A 90 11.29 -8.39 -8.12
C VAL A 90 10.49 -8.19 -6.83
N MET A 91 9.21 -8.53 -6.85
CA MET A 91 8.35 -8.40 -5.66
C MET A 91 8.84 -9.28 -4.51
N LYS A 92 9.21 -10.54 -4.78
CA LYS A 92 9.75 -11.47 -3.76
C LYS A 92 11.08 -11.02 -3.17
N ALA A 93 11.88 -10.31 -3.97
CA ALA A 93 13.15 -9.74 -3.54
C ALA A 93 13.01 -8.35 -2.88
N THR A 94 11.81 -7.77 -2.87
CA THR A 94 11.57 -6.44 -2.31
C THR A 94 10.96 -6.57 -0.93
N ARG A 95 11.55 -5.93 0.07
CA ARG A 95 10.98 -5.75 1.41
C ARG A 95 10.67 -4.28 1.61
N THR A 96 9.50 -3.99 2.14
CA THR A 96 9.07 -2.62 2.41
C THR A 96 8.60 -2.51 3.85
N ALA A 97 9.45 -1.95 4.70
CA ALA A 97 9.02 -1.54 6.03
C ALA A 97 8.25 -0.22 5.94
N MET A 98 7.13 -0.11 6.64
CA MET A 98 6.34 1.11 6.69
C MET A 98 6.18 1.58 8.12
N THR A 99 6.34 2.89 8.33
CA THR A 99 6.17 3.54 9.62
C THR A 99 5.25 4.74 9.48
N ALA A 100 4.22 4.81 10.32
CA ALA A 100 3.34 5.96 10.47
C ALA A 100 3.65 6.63 11.81
N THR A 101 4.05 7.89 11.79
CA THR A 101 4.38 8.68 12.98
C THR A 101 3.47 9.89 13.09
N PHE A 102 2.64 9.95 14.11
CA PHE A 102 1.82 11.11 14.44
C PHE A 102 2.68 12.14 15.17
N LYS A 103 3.17 13.15 14.47
CA LYS A 103 4.05 14.18 15.02
C LYS A 103 3.32 15.15 15.94
N SER A 104 2.07 15.44 15.61
CA SER A 104 1.15 16.29 16.40
C SER A 104 -0.27 15.78 16.18
N ASP A 105 -1.29 16.49 16.67
CA ASP A 105 -2.70 16.17 16.45
C ASP A 105 -3.20 16.52 15.03
N THR A 106 -2.33 17.06 14.18
CA THR A 106 -2.66 17.47 12.81
C THR A 106 -1.63 17.05 11.77
N GLU A 107 -0.48 16.49 12.17
CA GLU A 107 0.60 16.10 11.27
C GLU A 107 0.92 14.60 11.42
N LEU A 108 0.80 13.88 10.32
CA LEU A 108 1.21 12.49 10.15
C LEU A 108 2.39 12.43 9.18
N VAL A 109 3.41 11.65 9.53
CA VAL A 109 4.53 11.32 8.66
C VAL A 109 4.48 9.83 8.36
N MET A 110 4.29 9.49 7.08
CA MET A 110 4.44 8.13 6.56
C MET A 110 5.85 7.96 6.02
N GLN A 111 6.51 6.89 6.41
CA GLN A 111 7.85 6.56 5.92
C GLN A 111 7.88 5.13 5.42
N ALA A 112 8.39 4.94 4.20
CA ALA A 112 8.64 3.64 3.59
C ALA A 112 10.16 3.42 3.47
N ASP A 113 10.66 2.30 3.98
CA ASP A 113 12.04 1.84 3.79
C ASP A 113 12.03 0.62 2.88
N ILE A 114 12.42 0.82 1.62
CA ILE A 114 12.38 -0.19 0.57
C ILE A 114 13.78 -0.78 0.41
N LYS A 115 13.89 -2.09 0.59
CA LYS A 115 15.15 -2.84 0.43
C LYS A 115 15.01 -3.92 -0.63
N LEU A 116 16.01 -4.05 -1.48
CA LEU A 116 16.14 -5.13 -2.45
C LEU A 116 17.11 -6.18 -1.96
N ASP A 117 16.69 -7.42 -2.01
CA ASP A 117 17.54 -8.59 -1.85
C ASP A 117 18.26 -8.88 -3.18
N GLU A 118 19.50 -8.44 -3.30
CA GLU A 118 20.28 -8.60 -4.54
C GLU A 118 20.57 -10.05 -4.88
N ASP A 119 20.78 -10.88 -3.89
CA ASP A 119 21.07 -12.30 -4.13
C ASP A 119 19.82 -13.01 -4.66
N ALA A 120 18.64 -12.68 -4.12
CA ALA A 120 17.36 -13.17 -4.64
C ALA A 120 17.11 -12.70 -6.08
N LEU A 121 17.39 -11.43 -6.41
CA LEU A 121 17.26 -10.92 -7.77
C LEU A 121 18.22 -11.60 -8.74
N LYS A 122 19.46 -11.85 -8.32
CA LYS A 122 20.47 -12.58 -9.11
C LYS A 122 20.06 -14.03 -9.33
N ALA A 123 19.59 -14.72 -8.29
CA ALA A 123 19.08 -16.08 -8.37
C ALA A 123 17.87 -16.20 -9.30
N ALA A 124 17.04 -15.17 -9.38
CA ALA A 124 15.92 -15.07 -10.32
C ALA A 124 16.35 -14.73 -11.78
N GLY A 125 17.65 -14.63 -12.04
CA GLY A 125 18.20 -14.41 -13.39
C GLY A 125 18.27 -12.95 -13.83
N LEU A 126 18.04 -11.97 -12.93
CA LEU A 126 18.16 -10.55 -13.29
C LEU A 126 19.62 -10.18 -13.54
N GLY A 127 19.88 -9.64 -14.73
CA GLY A 127 21.18 -9.13 -15.11
C GLY A 127 21.62 -7.91 -14.28
N TRP A 128 22.92 -7.60 -14.31
CA TRP A 128 23.47 -6.46 -13.57
C TRP A 128 22.78 -5.13 -13.90
N ALA A 129 22.53 -4.86 -15.20
CA ALA A 129 21.91 -3.64 -15.66
C ALA A 129 20.47 -3.48 -15.11
N GLN A 130 19.69 -4.57 -15.09
CA GLN A 130 18.32 -4.59 -14.55
C GLN A 130 18.33 -4.32 -13.05
N ARG A 131 19.21 -4.96 -12.28
CA ARG A 131 19.33 -4.71 -10.84
C ARG A 131 19.76 -3.27 -10.54
N LYS A 132 20.68 -2.71 -11.33
CA LYS A 132 21.09 -1.30 -11.20
C LYS A 132 19.94 -0.34 -11.50
N ALA A 133 19.14 -0.62 -12.54
CA ALA A 133 17.96 0.18 -12.88
C ALA A 133 16.89 0.14 -11.78
N LEU A 134 16.62 -1.05 -11.20
CA LEU A 134 15.70 -1.19 -10.06
C LEU A 134 16.15 -0.38 -8.83
N LYS A 135 17.45 -0.45 -8.48
CA LYS A 135 17.99 0.36 -7.38
C LYS A 135 17.83 1.86 -7.63
N ALA A 136 18.13 2.29 -8.86
CA ALA A 136 17.95 3.69 -9.23
C ALA A 136 16.49 4.12 -9.14
N ALA A 137 15.55 3.30 -9.61
CA ALA A 137 14.12 3.57 -9.49
C ALA A 137 13.67 3.71 -8.03
N ILE A 138 14.09 2.79 -7.16
CA ILE A 138 13.77 2.86 -5.72
C ILE A 138 14.35 4.11 -5.08
N SER A 139 15.58 4.48 -5.42
CA SER A 139 16.22 5.68 -4.85
C SER A 139 15.54 6.99 -5.26
N LEU A 140 14.77 6.98 -6.34
CA LEU A 140 13.94 8.11 -6.79
C LEU A 140 12.55 8.12 -6.16
N THR A 141 12.13 7.04 -5.51
CA THR A 141 10.83 6.97 -4.85
C THR A 141 10.90 7.74 -3.52
N PRO A 142 9.99 8.69 -3.28
CA PRO A 142 9.95 9.39 -2.00
C PRO A 142 9.77 8.40 -0.85
N SER A 143 10.74 8.37 0.05
CA SER A 143 10.72 7.48 1.23
C SER A 143 9.89 8.05 2.38
N THR A 144 9.55 9.32 2.32
CA THR A 144 8.85 10.03 3.40
C THR A 144 7.81 10.96 2.82
N GLN A 145 6.59 10.88 3.33
CA GLN A 145 5.47 11.73 2.99
C GLN A 145 4.92 12.36 4.26
N LYS A 146 4.75 13.67 4.25
CA LYS A 146 4.11 14.43 5.33
C LYS A 146 2.70 14.79 4.91
N MET A 147 1.74 14.52 5.78
CA MET A 147 0.32 14.73 5.53
C MET A 147 -0.30 15.47 6.70
N ALA A 148 -1.18 16.42 6.39
CA ALA A 148 -2.12 16.91 7.38
C ALA A 148 -3.20 15.84 7.60
N TYR A 149 -3.71 15.73 8.83
CA TYR A 149 -4.81 14.83 9.10
C TYR A 149 -5.84 15.44 10.05
N THR A 150 -7.05 14.89 9.96
CA THR A 150 -8.14 15.12 10.91
C THR A 150 -8.73 13.77 11.35
N THR A 151 -9.33 13.72 12.52
CA THR A 151 -9.94 12.50 13.04
C THR A 151 -11.43 12.67 13.24
N LYS A 152 -12.18 11.60 12.99
CA LYS A 152 -13.58 11.47 13.37
C LYS A 152 -13.83 10.02 13.78
N ASP A 153 -14.18 9.82 15.03
CA ASP A 153 -14.26 8.49 15.63
C ASP A 153 -12.93 7.72 15.49
N ASN A 154 -12.94 6.55 14.88
CA ASN A 154 -11.75 5.76 14.57
C ASN A 154 -11.19 6.00 13.17
N LEU A 155 -11.73 6.95 12.41
CA LEU A 155 -11.27 7.30 11.07
C LEU A 155 -10.28 8.46 11.14
N ILE A 156 -9.20 8.33 10.38
CA ILE A 156 -8.15 9.33 10.22
C ILE A 156 -8.14 9.72 8.74
N PHE A 157 -8.51 10.95 8.46
CA PHE A 157 -8.57 11.50 7.11
C PHE A 157 -7.27 12.25 6.82
N CYS A 158 -6.45 11.67 5.99
CA CYS A 158 -5.18 12.26 5.56
C CYS A 158 -5.38 13.11 4.31
N ASN A 159 -4.64 14.20 4.21
CA ASN A 159 -4.65 15.07 3.04
C ASN A 159 -3.20 15.43 2.68
N ASP A 160 -2.76 15.01 1.51
CA ASP A 160 -1.45 15.30 0.94
C ASP A 160 -1.50 16.36 -0.18
N GLY A 161 -2.64 17.06 -0.29
CA GLY A 161 -2.88 18.14 -1.26
C GLY A 161 -4.06 17.86 -2.18
N ALA A 162 -3.94 16.94 -3.14
CA ALA A 162 -4.98 16.66 -4.14
C ALA A 162 -5.87 15.46 -3.77
N GLU A 163 -5.35 14.49 -3.05
CA GLU A 163 -6.02 13.25 -2.71
C GLU A 163 -6.32 13.18 -1.21
N ARG A 164 -7.38 12.46 -0.87
CA ARG A 164 -7.81 12.23 0.51
C ARG A 164 -7.79 10.75 0.81
N ASP A 165 -6.80 10.34 1.58
CA ASP A 165 -6.70 8.99 2.10
C ASP A 165 -7.38 8.85 3.45
N THR A 166 -7.88 7.65 3.72
CA THR A 166 -8.49 7.33 5.00
C THR A 166 -7.79 6.13 5.63
N LEU A 167 -7.27 6.35 6.85
CA LEU A 167 -6.77 5.28 7.71
C LEU A 167 -7.82 4.97 8.78
N VAL A 168 -7.81 3.73 9.27
CA VAL A 168 -8.72 3.27 10.30
C VAL A 168 -7.92 2.83 11.53
N LEU A 169 -8.20 3.44 12.67
CA LEU A 169 -7.62 3.03 13.94
C LEU A 169 -8.46 1.90 14.55
N SER A 170 -7.83 0.87 15.10
CA SER A 170 -8.55 -0.15 15.89
C SER A 170 -9.09 0.46 17.18
N ASP A 171 -10.19 -0.09 17.73
CA ASP A 171 -10.84 0.42 18.94
C ASP A 171 -9.91 0.43 20.16
N ASP A 172 -8.97 -0.53 20.22
CA ASP A 172 -7.96 -0.61 21.27
C ASP A 172 -6.71 0.27 21.01
N GLY A 173 -6.66 0.94 19.86
CA GLY A 173 -5.56 1.81 19.44
C GLY A 173 -4.24 1.10 19.12
N LYS A 174 -4.25 -0.24 19.02
CA LYS A 174 -3.04 -1.04 18.77
C LYS A 174 -2.68 -1.14 17.30
N TYR A 175 -3.67 -1.00 16.41
CA TYR A 175 -3.49 -1.19 14.98
C TYR A 175 -3.97 0.00 14.19
N LEU A 176 -3.27 0.28 13.11
CA LEU A 176 -3.63 1.27 12.10
C LEU A 176 -3.77 0.54 10.76
N TYR A 177 -4.93 0.65 10.14
CA TYR A 177 -5.23 0.04 8.85
C TYR A 177 -5.29 1.10 7.77
N GLY A 178 -4.76 0.79 6.59
CA GLY A 178 -4.90 1.61 5.40
C GLY A 178 -5.22 0.75 4.19
N LYS A 179 -5.47 1.39 3.05
CA LYS A 179 -5.74 0.73 1.77
C LYS A 179 -4.67 1.09 0.76
N PHE A 180 -4.26 0.12 -0.03
CA PHE A 180 -3.54 0.35 -1.27
C PHE A 180 -4.52 0.74 -2.40
N GLU A 181 -4.03 1.33 -3.49
CA GLU A 181 -4.82 1.75 -4.65
C GLU A 181 -5.75 0.64 -5.18
N GLU A 182 -5.35 -0.61 -5.12
CA GLU A 182 -6.16 -1.76 -5.58
C GLU A 182 -7.18 -2.26 -4.54
N GLY A 183 -7.48 -1.50 -3.49
CA GLY A 183 -8.44 -1.88 -2.45
C GLY A 183 -7.91 -2.90 -1.43
N LYS A 184 -6.66 -3.36 -1.57
CA LYS A 184 -5.99 -4.22 -0.58
C LYS A 184 -5.67 -3.42 0.67
N THR A 185 -5.82 -4.04 1.83
CA THR A 185 -5.54 -3.39 3.11
C THR A 185 -4.16 -3.77 3.63
N PHE A 186 -3.52 -2.83 4.33
CA PHE A 186 -2.34 -3.09 5.15
C PHE A 186 -2.65 -2.79 6.62
N LYS A 187 -1.85 -3.37 7.50
CA LYS A 187 -1.99 -3.25 8.94
C LYS A 187 -0.64 -2.85 9.55
N LEU A 188 -0.61 -1.73 10.26
CA LEU A 188 0.55 -1.34 11.06
C LEU A 188 0.26 -1.59 12.53
N THR A 189 1.26 -2.04 13.28
CA THR A 189 1.17 -2.30 14.71
C THR A 189 1.79 -1.15 15.50
N ARG A 190 1.14 -0.71 16.57
CA ARG A 190 1.65 0.33 17.44
C ARG A 190 2.92 -0.12 18.13
N THR A 191 3.96 0.73 18.07
CA THR A 191 5.27 0.51 18.73
C THR A 191 5.53 1.51 19.85
N LYS A 192 4.80 2.64 19.83
CA LYS A 192 4.89 3.68 20.87
C LYS A 192 3.56 4.40 21.05
#